data_f8774a3f37e5c866fa4b1dc57d587ec2
#
_entry.id   f8774a3f37e5c866fa4b1dc57d587ec2
#
_cell.length_a   1.000
_cell.length_b   1.000
_cell.length_c   1.000
_cell.angle_alpha   90.00
_cell.angle_beta   90.00
_cell.angle_gamma   90.00
#
_symmetry.space_group_name_H-M   'P 1'
#
loop_
_entity.id
_entity.type
_entity.pdbx_description
1 polymer ?
#
loop_
_entity_poly.entity_id
_entity_poly.type
_entity_poly.pdbx_seq_one_letter_code
_entity_poly.pdbx_strand_id
1 'polypeptide(L)'
;MPNKKGKKMYLFSLITHLVCAIIFIGYVFFDVCIYPFAKKTISPQTLEAVKKAYTKGSAKIFGTAFLLLLISGTYMAKDYLGGDHGWWQSNFQKLLLAKIVVLLLMCLITFISVLNVTILKKPDPFGKFSHLIALILCLIMVILAKLMWWL
;
A
#
# COMPACT_ATOMS: atom_id res chain seq x y z
N MET A 1 -15.08 6.61 -27.32
CA MET A 1 -14.09 5.51 -27.28
C MET A 1 -12.75 6.08 -26.86
N PRO A 2 -12.05 5.55 -25.85
CA PRO A 2 -10.74 6.06 -25.48
C PRO A 2 -9.76 5.86 -26.65
N ASN A 3 -9.03 6.92 -26.97
CA ASN A 3 -7.99 6.93 -28.01
C ASN A 3 -6.95 5.82 -27.71
N LYS A 4 -6.35 5.21 -28.75
CA LYS A 4 -5.30 4.17 -28.63
C LYS A 4 -4.18 4.57 -27.66
N LYS A 5 -3.85 5.87 -27.57
CA LYS A 5 -2.88 6.43 -26.62
C LYS A 5 -3.37 6.31 -25.17
N GLY A 6 -4.64 6.60 -24.89
CA GLY A 6 -5.22 6.47 -23.57
C GLY A 6 -5.25 5.03 -23.05
N LYS A 7 -5.56 4.06 -23.93
CA LYS A 7 -5.52 2.63 -23.56
C LYS A 7 -4.11 2.16 -23.19
N LYS A 8 -3.08 2.60 -23.93
CA LYS A 8 -1.67 2.26 -23.60
C LYS A 8 -1.24 2.85 -22.27
N MET A 9 -1.61 4.10 -21.98
CA MET A 9 -1.29 4.76 -20.71
C MET A 9 -1.99 4.09 -19.53
N TYR A 10 -3.26 3.69 -19.69
CA TYR A 10 -4.00 2.95 -18.67
C TYR A 10 -3.33 1.60 -18.37
N LEU A 11 -2.96 0.84 -19.40
CA LEU A 11 -2.27 -0.44 -19.26
C LEU A 11 -0.93 -0.28 -18.54
N PHE A 12 -0.14 0.71 -18.91
CA PHE A 12 1.12 1.02 -18.24
C PHE A 12 0.92 1.35 -16.77
N SER A 13 -0.09 2.19 -16.46
CA SER A 13 -0.45 2.56 -15.09
C SER A 13 -0.88 1.34 -14.27
N LEU A 14 -1.67 0.44 -14.87
CA LEU A 14 -2.13 -0.80 -14.23
C LEU A 14 -0.96 -1.73 -13.91
N ILE A 15 -0.04 -1.95 -14.88
CA ILE A 15 1.14 -2.80 -14.65
C ILE A 15 2.01 -2.20 -13.53
N THR A 16 2.29 -0.91 -13.59
CA THR A 16 3.06 -0.21 -12.55
C THR A 16 2.41 -0.37 -11.18
N HIS A 17 1.09 -0.17 -11.12
CA HIS A 17 0.31 -0.32 -9.87
C HIS A 17 0.43 -1.74 -9.30
N LEU A 18 0.25 -2.76 -10.14
CA LEU A 18 0.33 -4.17 -9.72
C LEU A 18 1.73 -4.55 -9.23
N VAL A 19 2.77 -4.16 -9.97
CA VAL A 19 4.17 -4.44 -9.59
C VAL A 19 4.50 -3.78 -8.25
N CYS A 20 4.14 -2.50 -8.08
CA CYS A 20 4.35 -1.79 -6.83
C CYS A 20 3.54 -2.39 -5.68
N ALA A 21 2.30 -2.87 -5.93
CA ALA A 21 1.50 -3.57 -4.94
C ALA A 21 2.15 -4.87 -4.48
N ILE A 22 2.70 -5.67 -5.41
CA ILE A 22 3.43 -6.90 -5.08
C ILE A 22 4.64 -6.60 -4.20
N ILE A 23 5.43 -5.59 -4.55
CA ILE A 23 6.62 -5.18 -3.79
C ILE A 23 6.21 -4.73 -2.38
N PHE A 24 5.19 -3.88 -2.27
CA PHE A 24 4.75 -3.32 -1.00
C PHE A 24 4.15 -4.39 -0.08
N ILE A 25 3.20 -5.17 -0.58
CA ILE A 25 2.53 -6.23 0.18
C ILE A 25 3.53 -7.32 0.57
N GLY A 26 4.42 -7.71 -0.34
CA GLY A 26 5.46 -8.71 -0.09
C GLY A 26 6.39 -8.33 1.05
N TYR A 27 6.78 -7.06 1.12
CA TYR A 27 7.59 -6.57 2.24
C TYR A 27 6.85 -6.63 3.57
N VAL A 28 5.63 -6.12 3.61
CA VAL A 28 4.83 -6.10 4.84
C VAL A 28 4.54 -7.53 5.29
N PHE A 29 4.25 -8.43 4.36
CA PHE A 29 4.08 -9.86 4.62
C PHE A 29 5.35 -10.49 5.18
N PHE A 30 6.51 -10.21 4.60
CA PHE A 30 7.80 -10.70 5.09
C PHE A 30 8.03 -10.26 6.54
N ASP A 31 7.82 -8.97 6.83
CA ASP A 31 8.09 -8.43 8.18
C ASP A 31 7.11 -8.96 9.25
N VAL A 32 5.86 -9.22 8.86
CA VAL A 32 4.83 -9.72 9.80
C VAL A 32 4.87 -11.23 9.95
N CYS A 33 5.01 -11.96 8.84
CA CYS A 33 4.85 -13.41 8.84
C CYS A 33 6.17 -14.18 8.88
N ILE A 34 7.22 -13.70 8.19
CA ILE A 34 8.49 -14.46 8.04
C ILE A 34 9.53 -14.03 9.07
N TYR A 35 9.71 -12.72 9.25
CA TYR A 35 10.71 -12.19 10.18
C TYR A 35 10.57 -12.70 11.63
N PRO A 36 9.37 -12.95 12.20
CA PRO A 36 9.25 -13.52 13.54
C PRO A 36 9.88 -14.91 13.71
N PHE A 37 9.98 -15.71 12.64
CA PHE A 37 10.66 -17.01 12.70
C PHE A 37 12.17 -16.85 12.93
N ALA A 38 12.78 -15.82 12.33
CA ALA A 38 14.21 -15.53 12.54
C ALA A 38 14.51 -15.20 14.01
N LYS A 39 13.59 -14.60 14.75
CA LYS A 39 13.73 -14.30 16.18
C LYS A 39 13.93 -15.54 17.05
N LYS A 40 13.48 -16.70 16.59
CA LYS A 40 13.59 -17.96 17.34
C LYS A 40 14.96 -18.64 17.16
N THR A 41 15.68 -18.28 16.11
CA THR A 41 16.89 -19.00 15.68
C THR A 41 18.16 -18.18 15.81
N ILE A 42 18.05 -16.85 15.75
CA ILE A 42 19.19 -15.93 15.70
C ILE A 42 19.28 -15.14 17.01
N SER A 43 20.51 -14.84 17.46
CA SER A 43 20.73 -14.02 18.67
C SER A 43 20.09 -12.63 18.52
N PRO A 44 19.59 -12.01 19.63
CA PRO A 44 18.97 -10.68 19.57
C PRO A 44 19.85 -9.61 18.94
N GLN A 45 21.17 -9.63 19.23
CA GLN A 45 22.13 -8.67 18.70
C GLN A 45 22.31 -8.81 17.18
N THR A 46 22.44 -10.03 16.68
CA THR A 46 22.54 -10.31 15.24
C THR A 46 21.25 -9.94 14.52
N LEU A 47 20.12 -10.24 15.13
CA LEU A 47 18.80 -9.93 14.58
C LEU A 47 18.59 -8.41 14.42
N GLU A 48 19.00 -7.62 15.42
CA GLU A 48 18.92 -6.16 15.38
C GLU A 48 19.83 -5.58 14.30
N ALA A 49 21.07 -6.10 14.18
CA ALA A 49 22.00 -5.69 13.13
C ALA A 49 21.45 -5.98 11.73
N VAL A 50 20.90 -7.16 11.50
CA VAL A 50 20.25 -7.54 10.23
C VAL A 50 19.05 -6.64 9.93
N LYS A 51 18.17 -6.40 10.92
CA LYS A 51 17.02 -5.52 10.77
C LYS A 51 17.46 -4.11 10.38
N LYS A 52 18.44 -3.55 11.07
CA LYS A 52 18.97 -2.22 10.78
C LYS A 52 19.59 -2.12 9.37
N ALA A 53 20.28 -3.19 8.93
CA ALA A 53 20.91 -3.23 7.62
C ALA A 53 19.88 -3.19 6.48
N TYR A 54 18.85 -4.04 6.52
CA TYR A 54 17.85 -4.05 5.45
C TYR A 54 16.85 -2.88 5.52
N THR A 55 16.47 -2.41 6.72
CA THR A 55 15.51 -1.30 6.87
C THR A 55 16.03 -0.02 6.24
N LYS A 56 17.34 0.26 6.36
CA LYS A 56 17.95 1.48 5.78
C LYS A 56 17.82 1.54 4.25
N GLY A 57 17.99 0.40 3.56
CA GLY A 57 17.84 0.31 2.10
C GLY A 57 16.38 0.20 1.64
N SER A 58 15.61 -0.59 2.37
CA SER A 58 14.22 -0.90 2.03
C SER A 58 13.31 0.32 2.12
N ALA A 59 13.53 1.24 3.07
CA ALA A 59 12.69 2.43 3.24
C ALA A 59 12.57 3.27 1.94
N LYS A 60 13.66 3.37 1.16
CA LYS A 60 13.63 4.07 -0.14
C LYS A 60 12.79 3.30 -1.18
N ILE A 61 12.98 1.99 -1.26
CA ILE A 61 12.27 1.13 -2.24
C ILE A 61 10.77 1.17 -1.95
N PHE A 62 10.37 1.00 -0.68
CA PHE A 62 8.97 0.97 -0.29
C PHE A 62 8.30 2.33 -0.33
N GLY A 63 9.00 3.40 0.04
CA GLY A 63 8.52 4.76 -0.12
C GLY A 63 8.25 5.09 -1.59
N THR A 64 9.16 4.72 -2.48
CA THR A 64 8.98 4.90 -3.93
C THR A 64 7.84 4.04 -4.48
N ALA A 65 7.76 2.76 -4.09
CA ALA A 65 6.67 1.87 -4.50
C ALA A 65 5.31 2.38 -4.02
N PHE A 66 5.22 2.87 -2.79
CA PHE A 66 4.00 3.45 -2.24
C PHE A 66 3.57 4.72 -2.98
N LEU A 67 4.51 5.61 -3.28
CA LEU A 67 4.24 6.82 -4.07
C LEU A 67 3.74 6.47 -5.48
N LEU A 68 4.37 5.51 -6.15
CA LEU A 68 3.93 5.05 -7.46
C LEU A 68 2.55 4.37 -7.41
N LEU A 69 2.22 3.67 -6.32
CA LEU A 69 0.88 3.13 -6.07
C LEU A 69 -0.17 4.25 -6.00
N LEU A 70 0.12 5.33 -5.28
CA LEU A 70 -0.79 6.47 -5.17
C LEU A 70 -0.99 7.13 -6.53
N ILE A 71 0.08 7.43 -7.25
CA ILE A 71 0.02 8.09 -8.55
C ILE A 71 -0.74 7.24 -9.57
N SER A 72 -0.38 5.97 -9.71
CA SER A 72 -1.01 5.07 -10.67
C SER A 72 -2.47 4.76 -10.32
N GLY A 73 -2.78 4.58 -9.03
CA GLY A 73 -4.14 4.36 -8.55
C GLY A 73 -5.05 5.56 -8.79
N THR A 74 -4.57 6.78 -8.51
CA THR A 74 -5.31 8.03 -8.77
C THR A 74 -5.53 8.23 -10.27
N TYR A 75 -4.50 7.97 -11.09
CA TYR A 75 -4.64 8.05 -12.53
C TYR A 75 -5.73 7.12 -13.08
N MET A 76 -5.81 5.88 -12.58
CA MET A 76 -6.84 4.93 -13.00
C MET A 76 -8.22 5.28 -12.46
N ALA A 77 -8.32 5.79 -11.23
CA ALA A 77 -9.60 6.11 -10.59
C ALA A 77 -10.36 7.25 -11.29
N LYS A 78 -9.65 8.21 -11.91
CA LYS A 78 -10.27 9.34 -12.63
C LYS A 78 -11.20 8.92 -13.77
N ASP A 79 -10.97 7.75 -14.36
CA ASP A 79 -11.76 7.26 -15.49
C ASP A 79 -13.11 6.64 -15.03
N TYR A 80 -13.32 6.50 -13.70
CA TYR A 80 -14.50 5.87 -13.11
C TYR A 80 -15.27 6.78 -12.15
N LEU A 81 -14.67 7.87 -11.68
CA LEU A 81 -15.25 8.78 -10.69
C LEU A 81 -15.32 10.22 -11.22
N GLY A 82 -16.44 10.87 -10.97
CA GLY A 82 -16.65 12.28 -11.31
C GLY A 82 -17.17 12.52 -12.71
N GLY A 83 -17.37 13.80 -13.09
CA GLY A 83 -17.93 14.20 -14.37
C GLY A 83 -19.29 13.58 -14.64
N ASP A 84 -19.50 13.11 -15.86
CA ASP A 84 -20.75 12.49 -16.30
C ASP A 84 -21.00 11.12 -15.67
N HIS A 85 -19.98 10.48 -15.06
CA HIS A 85 -20.11 9.18 -14.41
C HIS A 85 -20.71 9.25 -12.99
N GLY A 86 -20.71 10.45 -12.36
CA GLY A 86 -21.11 10.60 -10.97
C GLY A 86 -20.13 9.97 -9.98
N TRP A 87 -20.54 9.85 -8.70
CA TRP A 87 -19.67 9.38 -7.61
C TRP A 87 -20.15 8.12 -6.92
N TRP A 88 -21.45 7.80 -7.01
CA TRP A 88 -22.09 6.78 -6.17
C TRP A 88 -23.16 5.94 -6.90
N GLN A 89 -23.18 5.98 -8.21
CA GLN A 89 -24.28 5.41 -9.01
C GLN A 89 -24.15 3.90 -9.20
N SER A 90 -22.94 3.38 -9.32
CA SER A 90 -22.70 1.95 -9.53
C SER A 90 -22.06 1.26 -8.32
N ASN A 91 -22.25 -0.07 -8.22
CA ASN A 91 -21.58 -0.87 -7.19
C ASN A 91 -20.05 -0.78 -7.32
N PHE A 92 -19.55 -0.72 -8.56
CA PHE A 92 -18.14 -0.50 -8.84
C PHE A 92 -17.61 0.79 -8.18
N GLN A 93 -18.33 1.92 -8.33
CA GLN A 93 -17.95 3.20 -7.74
C GLN A 93 -17.98 3.17 -6.21
N LYS A 94 -18.99 2.53 -5.62
CA LYS A 94 -19.09 2.37 -4.16
C LYS A 94 -17.89 1.60 -3.59
N LEU A 95 -17.50 0.51 -4.25
CA LEU A 95 -16.33 -0.28 -3.84
C LEU A 95 -15.01 0.48 -4.10
N LEU A 96 -14.94 1.27 -5.18
CA LEU A 96 -13.78 2.12 -5.45
C LEU A 96 -13.64 3.21 -4.37
N LEU A 97 -14.74 3.83 -3.95
CA LEU A 97 -14.73 4.79 -2.83
C LEU A 97 -14.34 4.12 -1.51
N ALA A 98 -14.82 2.91 -1.24
CA ALA A 98 -14.40 2.13 -0.07
C ALA A 98 -12.88 1.88 -0.10
N LYS A 99 -12.29 1.55 -1.26
CA LYS A 99 -10.84 1.44 -1.42
C LYS A 99 -10.12 2.75 -1.12
N ILE A 100 -10.65 3.88 -1.59
CA ILE A 100 -10.06 5.20 -1.32
C ILE A 100 -10.08 5.49 0.18
N VAL A 101 -11.17 5.17 0.89
CA VAL A 101 -11.24 5.34 2.35
C VAL A 101 -10.19 4.47 3.06
N VAL A 102 -10.05 3.20 2.69
CA VAL A 102 -9.02 2.30 3.25
C VAL A 102 -7.63 2.83 2.96
N LEU A 103 -7.38 3.35 1.75
CA LEU A 103 -6.11 3.97 1.37
C LEU A 103 -5.82 5.21 2.21
N LEU A 104 -6.78 6.10 2.42
CA LEU A 104 -6.61 7.29 3.25
C LEU A 104 -6.30 6.92 4.70
N LEU A 105 -6.97 5.89 5.25
CA LEU A 105 -6.67 5.37 6.57
C LEU A 105 -5.22 4.84 6.64
N MET A 106 -4.78 4.10 5.64
CA MET A 106 -3.41 3.60 5.56
C MET A 106 -2.38 4.73 5.46
N CYS A 107 -2.67 5.77 4.65
CA CYS A 107 -1.84 6.96 4.54
C CYS A 107 -1.75 7.71 5.88
N LEU A 108 -2.87 7.86 6.60
CA LEU A 108 -2.91 8.54 7.89
C LEU A 108 -2.06 7.81 8.94
N ILE A 109 -2.22 6.49 9.05
CA ILE A 109 -1.45 5.66 9.97
C ILE A 109 0.05 5.74 9.64
N THR A 110 0.42 5.62 8.36
CA THR A 110 1.80 5.73 7.90
C THR A 110 2.37 7.12 8.19
N PHE A 111 1.62 8.17 7.92
CA PHE A 111 2.02 9.55 8.18
C PHE A 111 2.28 9.79 9.67
N ILE A 112 1.38 9.36 10.55
CA ILE A 112 1.54 9.48 12.00
C ILE A 112 2.78 8.72 12.47
N SER A 113 3.00 7.49 11.99
CA SER A 113 4.16 6.67 12.32
C SER A 113 5.47 7.35 11.89
N VAL A 114 5.56 7.78 10.63
CA VAL A 114 6.74 8.46 10.09
C VAL A 114 7.00 9.78 10.80
N LEU A 115 5.97 10.57 11.08
CA LEU A 115 6.08 11.85 11.80
C LEU A 115 6.70 11.63 13.20
N ASN A 116 6.17 10.66 13.94
CA ASN A 116 6.68 10.35 15.29
C ASN A 116 8.13 9.88 15.26
N VAL A 117 8.46 8.93 14.40
CA VAL A 117 9.80 8.32 14.36
C VAL A 117 10.83 9.28 13.77
N THR A 118 10.50 10.00 12.70
CA THR A 118 11.49 10.81 11.95
C THR A 118 11.63 12.23 12.50
N ILE A 119 10.52 12.89 12.80
CA ILE A 119 10.49 14.30 13.18
C ILE A 119 10.51 14.45 14.70
N LEU A 120 9.58 13.79 15.40
CA LEU A 120 9.44 13.91 16.84
C LEU A 120 10.45 13.04 17.61
N LYS A 121 11.17 12.14 16.91
CA LYS A 121 12.13 11.18 17.50
C LYS A 121 11.53 10.38 18.67
N LYS A 122 10.22 10.13 18.60
CA LYS A 122 9.46 9.32 19.55
C LYS A 122 9.27 7.90 18.99
N PRO A 123 9.02 6.91 19.85
CA PRO A 123 8.68 5.58 19.38
C PRO A 123 7.39 5.62 18.54
N ASP A 124 7.30 4.70 17.56
CA ASP A 124 6.10 4.54 16.75
C ASP A 124 4.89 4.27 17.66
N PRO A 125 3.81 5.09 17.61
CA PRO A 125 2.63 4.91 18.44
C PRO A 125 1.91 3.57 18.19
N PHE A 126 2.02 3.03 16.99
CA PHE A 126 1.47 1.71 16.65
C PHE A 126 2.47 0.58 16.93
N GLY A 127 3.75 0.88 17.16
CA GLY A 127 4.80 -0.03 17.58
C GLY A 127 4.88 -1.29 16.72
N LYS A 128 4.76 -2.46 17.39
CA LYS A 128 4.83 -3.77 16.71
C LYS A 128 3.64 -4.07 15.80
N PHE A 129 2.54 -3.33 15.92
CA PHE A 129 1.31 -3.57 15.17
C PHE A 129 1.22 -2.77 13.87
N SER A 130 2.07 -1.77 13.64
CA SER A 130 2.05 -0.96 12.41
C SER A 130 2.01 -1.80 11.14
N HIS A 131 2.92 -2.76 11.01
CA HIS A 131 3.00 -3.61 9.84
C HIS A 131 1.87 -4.65 9.77
N LEU A 132 1.37 -5.12 10.93
CA LEU A 132 0.19 -6.00 10.96
C LEU A 132 -1.06 -5.27 10.48
N ILE A 133 -1.28 -4.05 10.95
CA ILE A 133 -2.39 -3.20 10.49
C ILE A 133 -2.26 -2.94 8.99
N ALA A 134 -1.06 -2.58 8.53
CA ALA A 134 -0.80 -2.38 7.10
C ALA A 134 -1.09 -3.64 6.27
N LEU A 135 -0.73 -4.83 6.74
CA LEU A 135 -1.01 -6.09 6.07
C LEU A 135 -2.51 -6.35 5.96
N ILE A 136 -3.26 -6.16 7.04
CA ILE A 136 -4.71 -6.32 7.05
C ILE A 136 -5.37 -5.35 6.06
N LEU A 137 -4.98 -4.07 6.08
CA LEU A 137 -5.50 -3.07 5.14
C LEU A 137 -5.16 -3.42 3.69
N CYS A 138 -3.95 -3.91 3.42
CA CYS A 138 -3.56 -4.39 2.09
C CYS A 138 -4.43 -5.57 1.62
N LEU A 139 -4.72 -6.54 2.48
CA LEU A 139 -5.60 -7.67 2.15
C LEU A 139 -7.03 -7.18 1.84
N ILE A 140 -7.55 -6.25 2.64
CA ILE A 140 -8.85 -5.60 2.36
C ILE A 140 -8.83 -4.93 0.99
N MET A 141 -7.76 -4.20 0.65
CA MET A 141 -7.60 -3.55 -0.65
C MET A 141 -7.62 -4.54 -1.82
N VAL A 142 -6.97 -5.69 -1.67
CA VAL A 142 -6.96 -6.76 -2.69
C VAL A 142 -8.36 -7.36 -2.85
N ILE A 143 -9.05 -7.64 -1.75
CA ILE A 143 -10.42 -8.17 -1.76
C ILE A 143 -11.36 -7.18 -2.45
N LEU A 144 -11.35 -5.91 -2.05
CA LEU A 144 -12.17 -4.87 -2.67
C LEU A 144 -11.86 -4.72 -4.17
N ALA A 145 -10.58 -4.80 -4.57
CA ALA A 145 -10.19 -4.75 -5.97
C ALA A 145 -10.78 -5.90 -6.79
N LYS A 146 -10.90 -7.09 -6.21
CA LYS A 146 -11.52 -8.24 -6.90
C LYS A 146 -13.03 -8.12 -6.93
N LEU A 147 -13.66 -7.72 -5.83
CA LEU A 147 -15.11 -7.55 -5.73
C LEU A 147 -15.66 -6.51 -6.71
N MET A 148 -14.90 -5.44 -7.00
CA MET A 148 -15.28 -4.40 -7.97
C MET A 148 -15.60 -4.96 -9.37
N TRP A 149 -15.00 -6.08 -9.75
CA TRP A 149 -15.18 -6.71 -11.06
C TRP A 149 -16.15 -7.88 -11.02
N TRP A 150 -16.57 -8.28 -9.84
CA TRP A 150 -17.50 -9.41 -9.67
C TRP A 150 -18.94 -8.95 -9.43
N LEU A 151 -19.15 -7.81 -8.77
CA LEU A 151 -20.44 -7.22 -8.42
C LEU A 151 -20.81 -6.05 -9.34
#